data_1338cc412e83477d69311312e4a08754
#
_entry.id   1338cc412e83477d69311312e4a08754
#
_cell.length_a   1.000
_cell.length_b   1.000
_cell.length_c   1.000
_cell.angle_alpha   90.00
_cell.angle_beta   90.00
_cell.angle_gamma   90.00
#
_symmetry.space_group_name_H-M   'P 1'
#
loop_
_entity.id
_entity.type
_entity.pdbx_description
1 polymer ?
#
loop_
_entity_poly.entity_id
_entity_poly.type
_entity_poly.pdbx_seq_one_letter_code
_entity_poly.pdbx_strand_id
1 'polypeptide(L)'
;MSIFTKIITGEIPSYKVAETDDFIAFLDINPNAPGHTLCVPKKEVNKIFDLDSETYFNLMTFSRKVALALREEVSCLRIGMSVIGLEVPHVHVHLIPLRDMEDMRFINKVSLSDEEMQDIAHRVKARFDS
;
A
#
# COMPACT_ATOMS: atom_id res chain seq x y z
N MET A 1 11.63 16.05 1.84
CA MET A 1 10.26 15.65 1.47
C MET A 1 10.34 14.35 0.67
N SER A 2 9.66 13.29 1.14
CA SER A 2 9.70 12.01 0.47
C SER A 2 8.86 12.02 -0.81
N ILE A 3 9.08 11.04 -1.69
CA ILE A 3 8.25 10.84 -2.87
C ILE A 3 6.79 10.57 -2.47
N PHE A 4 6.55 9.93 -1.32
CA PHE A 4 5.21 9.66 -0.84
C PHE A 4 4.49 10.95 -0.43
N THR A 5 5.20 11.93 0.15
CA THR A 5 4.62 13.24 0.44
C THR A 5 4.14 13.90 -0.85
N LYS A 6 4.89 13.76 -1.94
CA LYS A 6 4.48 14.31 -3.24
C LYS A 6 3.23 13.60 -3.80
N ILE A 7 3.08 12.31 -3.53
CA ILE A 7 1.87 11.57 -3.88
C ILE A 7 0.69 12.07 -3.03
N ILE A 8 0.91 12.26 -1.73
CA ILE A 8 -0.12 12.74 -0.80
C ILE A 8 -0.65 14.11 -1.22
N THR A 9 0.22 15.01 -1.65
CA THR A 9 -0.16 16.36 -2.07
C THR A 9 -0.71 16.42 -3.50
N GLY A 10 -0.62 15.33 -4.25
CA GLY A 10 -1.11 15.28 -5.63
C GLY A 10 -0.11 15.75 -6.68
N GLU A 11 1.11 16.12 -6.28
CA GLU A 11 2.15 16.50 -7.24
C GLU A 11 2.53 15.34 -8.17
N ILE A 12 2.50 14.12 -7.65
CA ILE A 12 2.77 12.91 -8.41
C ILE A 12 1.50 12.07 -8.43
N PRO A 13 1.02 11.63 -9.60
CA PRO A 13 -0.17 10.78 -9.68
C PRO A 13 0.10 9.40 -9.08
N SER A 14 -0.96 8.75 -8.61
CA SER A 14 -0.89 7.41 -8.05
C SER A 14 -2.18 6.64 -8.33
N TYR A 15 -2.11 5.32 -8.17
CA TYR A 15 -3.30 4.46 -8.22
C TYR A 15 -3.84 4.32 -6.80
N LYS A 16 -4.63 5.30 -6.38
CA LYS A 16 -5.15 5.37 -5.00
C LYS A 16 -6.19 4.28 -4.76
N VAL A 17 -6.07 3.55 -3.66
CA VAL A 17 -7.03 2.52 -3.25
C VAL A 17 -7.80 2.89 -1.99
N ALA A 18 -7.28 3.77 -1.15
CA ALA A 18 -7.96 4.21 0.07
C ALA A 18 -7.35 5.51 0.57
N GLU A 19 -8.15 6.29 1.28
CA GLU A 19 -7.67 7.52 1.89
C GLU A 19 -8.56 7.90 3.08
N THR A 20 -7.92 8.34 4.16
CA THR A 20 -8.58 8.98 5.30
C THR A 20 -7.88 10.31 5.55
N ASP A 21 -8.26 11.03 6.60
CA ASP A 21 -7.59 12.29 6.94
C ASP A 21 -6.11 12.10 7.22
N ASP A 22 -5.72 10.96 7.82
CA ASP A 22 -4.36 10.73 8.30
C ASP A 22 -3.55 9.72 7.47
N PHE A 23 -4.20 8.94 6.63
CA PHE A 23 -3.56 7.84 5.91
C PHE A 23 -3.98 7.79 4.45
N ILE A 24 -3.10 7.24 3.61
CA ILE A 24 -3.38 6.99 2.21
C ILE A 24 -2.84 5.62 1.82
N ALA A 25 -3.52 4.94 0.92
CA ALA A 25 -3.02 3.71 0.32
C ALA A 25 -3.10 3.80 -1.19
N PHE A 26 -2.06 3.33 -1.86
CA PHE A 26 -1.96 3.32 -3.32
C PHE A 26 -1.16 2.12 -3.78
N LEU A 27 -1.38 1.71 -5.02
CA LEU A 27 -0.64 0.58 -5.58
C LEU A 27 0.83 0.93 -5.80
N ASP A 28 1.70 -0.03 -5.51
CA ASP A 28 3.11 0.09 -5.85
C ASP A 28 3.24 0.00 -7.38
N ILE A 29 3.92 0.98 -7.99
CA ILE A 29 4.12 1.00 -9.45
C ILE A 29 5.17 0.00 -9.92
N ASN A 30 5.91 -0.59 -8.99
CA ASN A 30 6.86 -1.66 -9.25
C ASN A 30 6.51 -2.87 -8.37
N PRO A 31 5.36 -3.51 -8.63
CA PRO A 31 4.77 -4.45 -7.68
C PRO A 31 5.45 -5.82 -7.70
N ASN A 32 5.47 -6.47 -6.52
CA ASN A 32 5.90 -7.86 -6.40
C ASN A 32 4.84 -8.82 -6.96
N ALA A 33 3.58 -8.40 -6.88
CA ALA A 33 2.43 -9.17 -7.36
C ALA A 33 1.32 -8.20 -7.72
N PRO A 34 0.35 -8.60 -8.55
CA PRO A 34 -0.81 -7.76 -8.83
C PRO A 34 -1.53 -7.38 -7.52
N GLY A 35 -1.78 -6.10 -7.33
CA GLY A 35 -2.43 -5.60 -6.12
C GLY A 35 -1.49 -5.22 -4.98
N HIS A 36 -0.19 -5.34 -5.16
CA HIS A 36 0.80 -4.87 -4.16
C HIS A 36 0.49 -3.42 -3.80
N THR A 37 0.15 -3.17 -2.55
CA THR A 37 -0.34 -1.88 -2.06
C THR A 37 0.58 -1.36 -0.97
N LEU A 38 0.71 -0.04 -0.90
CA LEU A 38 1.46 0.66 0.14
C LEU A 38 0.48 1.46 0.98
N CYS A 39 0.50 1.28 2.31
CA CYS A 39 -0.27 2.07 3.25
C CYS A 39 0.66 3.03 3.98
N VAL A 40 0.37 4.31 3.92
CA VAL A 40 1.30 5.38 4.28
C VAL A 40 0.62 6.40 5.18
N PRO A 41 1.22 6.77 6.32
CA PRO A 41 0.75 7.91 7.09
C PRO A 41 1.04 9.20 6.33
N LYS A 42 0.10 10.14 6.35
CA LYS A 42 0.29 11.42 5.66
C LYS A 42 1.39 12.26 6.30
N LYS A 43 1.58 12.10 7.62
CA LYS A 43 2.70 12.72 8.33
C LYS A 43 4.00 12.00 7.95
N GLU A 44 5.00 12.75 7.51
CA GLU A 44 6.27 12.18 7.09
C GLU A 44 7.11 11.82 8.31
N VAL A 45 7.21 10.53 8.61
CA VAL A 45 8.09 9.95 9.63
C VAL A 45 8.86 8.84 8.93
N ASN A 46 10.16 8.78 9.16
CA ASN A 46 11.03 7.84 8.43
C ASN A 46 10.84 6.38 8.88
N LYS A 47 10.85 6.14 10.18
CA LYS A 47 10.90 4.77 10.73
C LYS A 47 9.63 4.45 11.49
N ILE A 48 9.09 3.25 11.25
CA ILE A 48 7.81 2.85 11.85
C ILE A 48 7.84 2.87 13.38
N PHE A 49 8.97 2.47 13.99
CA PHE A 49 9.06 2.43 15.44
C PHE A 49 9.29 3.80 16.09
N ASP A 50 9.44 4.85 15.28
CA ASP A 50 9.47 6.23 15.74
C ASP A 50 8.11 6.91 15.70
N LEU A 51 7.08 6.21 15.21
CA LEU A 51 5.70 6.71 15.30
C LEU A 51 5.24 6.73 16.76
N ASP A 52 4.42 7.71 17.12
CA ASP A 52 3.72 7.65 18.40
C ASP A 52 2.75 6.46 18.41
N SER A 53 2.40 5.98 19.59
CA SER A 53 1.56 4.78 19.75
C SER A 53 0.24 4.89 19.05
N GLU A 54 -0.42 6.03 19.14
CA GLU A 54 -1.74 6.25 18.52
C GLU A 54 -1.63 6.14 16.99
N THR A 55 -0.67 6.83 16.39
CA THR A 55 -0.47 6.77 14.93
C THR A 55 -0.07 5.36 14.49
N TYR A 56 0.76 4.69 15.27
CA TYR A 56 1.14 3.30 14.98
C TYR A 56 -0.08 2.38 14.93
N PHE A 57 -0.92 2.42 15.95
CA PHE A 57 -2.12 1.58 15.99
C PHE A 57 -3.13 1.96 14.92
N ASN A 58 -3.29 3.25 14.66
CA ASN A 58 -4.21 3.71 13.61
C ASN A 58 -3.73 3.32 12.21
N LEU A 59 -2.42 3.33 11.97
CA LEU A 59 -1.84 2.83 10.71
C LEU A 59 -2.13 1.34 10.55
N MET A 60 -1.98 0.55 11.61
CA MET A 60 -2.27 -0.88 11.55
C MET A 60 -3.77 -1.15 11.30
N THR A 61 -4.64 -0.39 11.94
CA THR A 61 -6.09 -0.49 11.74
C THR A 61 -6.47 -0.14 10.30
N PHE A 62 -5.91 0.94 9.78
CA PHE A 62 -6.12 1.35 8.38
C PHE A 62 -5.61 0.27 7.42
N SER A 63 -4.40 -0.23 7.63
CA SER A 63 -3.79 -1.26 6.79
C SER A 63 -4.62 -2.54 6.80
N ARG A 64 -5.17 -2.93 7.94
CA ARG A 64 -6.04 -4.10 8.04
C ARG A 64 -7.30 -3.91 7.20
N LYS A 65 -7.91 -2.74 7.25
CA LYS A 65 -9.12 -2.46 6.44
C LYS A 65 -8.80 -2.52 4.95
N VAL A 66 -7.66 -1.97 4.53
CA VAL A 66 -7.20 -2.06 3.14
C VAL A 66 -6.94 -3.51 2.75
N ALA A 67 -6.28 -4.28 3.62
CA ALA A 67 -5.98 -5.69 3.36
C ALA A 67 -7.25 -6.53 3.19
N LEU A 68 -8.30 -6.25 3.97
CA LEU A 68 -9.58 -6.95 3.84
C LEU A 68 -10.25 -6.66 2.49
N ALA A 69 -10.20 -5.39 2.04
CA ALA A 69 -10.71 -5.01 0.72
C ALA A 69 -9.90 -5.67 -0.39
N LEU A 70 -8.59 -5.64 -0.26
CA LEU A 70 -7.66 -6.20 -1.24
C LEU A 70 -7.87 -7.71 -1.39
N ARG A 71 -8.04 -8.42 -0.28
CA ARG A 71 -8.26 -9.86 -0.26
C ARG A 71 -9.51 -10.26 -1.04
N GLU A 72 -10.55 -9.45 -1.01
CA GLU A 72 -11.81 -9.73 -1.71
C GLU A 72 -11.72 -9.48 -3.22
N GLU A 73 -10.84 -8.59 -3.64
CA GLU A 73 -10.79 -8.13 -5.03
C GLU A 73 -9.65 -8.71 -5.85
N VAL A 74 -8.59 -9.21 -5.21
CA VAL A 74 -7.42 -9.75 -5.91
C VAL A 74 -7.26 -11.22 -5.56
N SER A 75 -7.17 -12.06 -6.60
CA SER A 75 -6.98 -13.50 -6.41
C SER A 75 -5.60 -13.77 -5.82
N CYS A 76 -5.55 -14.46 -4.67
CA CYS A 76 -4.31 -14.79 -3.98
C CYS A 76 -4.58 -15.84 -2.90
N LEU A 77 -3.52 -16.39 -2.33
CA LEU A 77 -3.63 -17.31 -1.21
C LEU A 77 -3.90 -16.55 0.10
N ARG A 78 -3.25 -15.42 0.29
CA ARG A 78 -3.45 -14.53 1.43
C ARG A 78 -2.74 -13.20 1.17
N ILE A 79 -3.04 -12.20 2.00
CA ILE A 79 -2.33 -10.92 1.97
C ILE A 79 -1.19 -11.00 2.98
N GLY A 80 0.05 -10.80 2.49
CA GLY A 80 1.21 -10.67 3.35
C GLY A 80 1.44 -9.21 3.71
N MET A 81 2.13 -8.98 4.83
CA MET A 81 2.42 -7.63 5.31
C MET A 81 3.89 -7.54 5.69
N SER A 82 4.55 -6.46 5.30
CA SER A 82 5.91 -6.16 5.75
C SER A 82 6.16 -4.67 5.80
N VAL A 83 7.13 -4.27 6.63
CA VAL A 83 7.61 -2.90 6.72
C VAL A 83 9.13 -2.96 6.67
N ILE A 84 9.73 -2.29 5.69
CA ILE A 84 11.19 -2.34 5.48
C ILE A 84 11.79 -0.95 5.57
N GLY A 85 11.44 -0.05 4.64
CA GLY A 85 11.82 1.36 4.71
C GLY A 85 13.26 1.67 4.34
N LEU A 86 13.94 0.79 3.59
CA LEU A 86 15.33 1.02 3.20
C LEU A 86 15.48 1.94 1.98
N GLU A 87 14.45 2.03 1.14
CA GLU A 87 14.52 2.81 -0.09
C GLU A 87 13.88 4.20 0.04
N VAL A 88 12.72 4.28 0.67
CA VAL A 88 12.00 5.55 0.84
C VAL A 88 11.91 5.88 2.33
N PRO A 89 12.44 7.06 2.75
CA PRO A 89 12.47 7.45 4.17
C PRO A 89 11.12 8.01 4.66
N HIS A 90 10.08 7.24 4.49
CA HIS A 90 8.72 7.54 4.88
C HIS A 90 8.01 6.23 5.17
N VAL A 91 7.49 6.07 6.37
CA VAL A 91 6.84 4.82 6.80
C VAL A 91 5.84 4.34 5.77
N HIS A 92 5.95 3.08 5.37
CA HIS A 92 4.97 2.46 4.51
C HIS A 92 4.85 0.97 4.81
N VAL A 93 3.60 0.52 4.89
CA VAL A 93 3.26 -0.87 5.10
C VAL A 93 3.00 -1.49 3.74
N HIS A 94 3.78 -2.52 3.39
CA HIS A 94 3.54 -3.30 2.19
C HIS A 94 2.43 -4.31 2.46
N LEU A 95 1.40 -4.30 1.63
CA LEU A 95 0.38 -5.35 1.59
C LEU A 95 0.51 -6.04 0.23
N ILE A 96 0.84 -7.32 0.25
CA ILE A 96 1.17 -8.05 -0.97
C ILE A 96 0.27 -9.27 -1.09
N PRO A 97 -0.56 -9.35 -2.15
CA PRO A 97 -1.32 -10.56 -2.43
C PRO A 97 -0.35 -11.69 -2.79
N LEU A 98 -0.24 -12.67 -1.90
CA LEU A 98 0.76 -13.74 -2.03
C LEU A 98 0.23 -14.92 -2.84
N ARG A 99 1.00 -15.35 -3.84
CA ARG A 99 0.80 -16.55 -4.63
C ARG A 99 1.79 -17.64 -4.19
N ASP A 100 2.99 -17.20 -3.74
CA ASP A 100 4.04 -18.04 -3.17
C ASP A 100 5.02 -17.17 -2.38
N MET A 101 6.04 -17.79 -1.80
CA MET A 101 7.05 -17.07 -0.98
C MET A 101 7.86 -16.06 -1.78
N GLU A 102 8.03 -16.26 -3.09
CA GLU A 102 8.80 -15.35 -3.93
C GLU A 102 8.18 -13.94 -3.98
N ASP A 103 6.88 -13.83 -3.85
CA ASP A 103 6.20 -12.54 -3.88
C ASP A 103 6.61 -11.62 -2.73
N MET A 104 7.23 -12.16 -1.67
CA MET A 104 7.68 -11.37 -0.51
C MET A 104 9.17 -10.98 -0.60
N ARG A 105 9.88 -11.36 -1.67
CA ARG A 105 11.33 -11.16 -1.75
C ARG A 105 11.77 -9.84 -2.37
N PHE A 106 10.90 -9.10 -3.04
CA PHE A 106 11.24 -7.82 -3.68
C PHE A 106 12.33 -7.95 -4.77
N ILE A 107 12.44 -9.11 -5.40
CA ILE A 107 13.42 -9.38 -6.44
C ILE A 107 12.74 -9.51 -7.79
N ASN A 108 11.72 -10.36 -7.87
CA ASN A 108 10.99 -10.60 -9.11
C ASN A 108 9.75 -9.72 -9.14
N LYS A 109 9.79 -8.69 -9.98
CA LYS A 109 8.70 -7.75 -10.12
C LYS A 109 7.78 -8.17 -11.27
N VAL A 110 6.49 -7.83 -11.16
CA VAL A 110 5.54 -8.05 -12.25
C VAL A 110 5.28 -6.74 -12.97
N SER A 111 4.91 -6.83 -14.25
CA SER A 111 4.58 -5.67 -15.06
C SER A 111 3.09 -5.70 -15.36
N LEU A 112 2.40 -4.62 -15.02
CA LEU A 112 0.97 -4.45 -15.27
C LEU A 112 0.75 -3.21 -16.11
N SER A 113 -0.24 -3.25 -16.99
CA SER A 113 -0.61 -2.09 -17.79
C SER A 113 -1.29 -1.04 -16.89
N ASP A 114 -1.34 0.20 -17.39
CA ASP A 114 -2.07 1.28 -16.72
C ASP A 114 -3.54 0.89 -16.49
N GLU A 115 -4.17 0.27 -17.49
CA GLU A 115 -5.56 -0.19 -17.37
C GLU A 115 -5.74 -1.23 -16.27
N GLU A 116 -4.81 -2.20 -16.18
CA GLU A 116 -4.86 -3.22 -15.14
C GLU A 116 -4.68 -2.62 -13.75
N MET A 117 -3.75 -1.66 -13.61
CA MET A 117 -3.51 -0.95 -12.35
C MET A 117 -4.74 -0.15 -11.95
N GLN A 118 -5.33 0.60 -12.88
CA GLN A 118 -6.55 1.37 -12.61
C GLN A 118 -7.71 0.49 -12.22
N ASP A 119 -7.89 -0.64 -12.90
CA ASP A 119 -8.97 -1.58 -12.59
C ASP A 119 -8.85 -2.13 -11.16
N ILE A 120 -7.66 -2.57 -10.78
CA ILE A 120 -7.43 -3.08 -9.43
C ILE A 120 -7.70 -1.97 -8.40
N ALA A 121 -7.16 -0.78 -8.63
CA ALA A 121 -7.32 0.34 -7.70
C ALA A 121 -8.80 0.71 -7.52
N HIS A 122 -9.56 0.78 -8.61
CA HIS A 122 -10.98 1.11 -8.55
C HIS A 122 -11.79 0.06 -7.80
N ARG A 123 -11.53 -1.22 -8.04
CA ARG A 123 -12.25 -2.31 -7.37
C ARG A 123 -11.95 -2.35 -5.87
N VAL A 124 -10.68 -2.21 -5.51
CA VAL A 124 -10.27 -2.19 -4.10
C VAL A 124 -10.83 -0.97 -3.39
N LYS A 125 -10.76 0.20 -4.03
CA LYS A 125 -11.31 1.44 -3.48
C LYS A 125 -12.81 1.33 -3.23
N ALA A 126 -13.56 0.81 -4.17
CA ALA A 126 -15.00 0.63 -4.01
C ALA A 126 -15.32 -0.29 -2.83
N ARG A 127 -14.53 -1.36 -2.66
CA ARG A 127 -14.70 -2.29 -1.54
C ARG A 127 -14.35 -1.62 -0.20
N PHE A 128 -13.27 -0.84 -0.17
CA PHE A 128 -12.86 -0.12 1.03
C PHE A 128 -13.93 0.90 1.46
N ASP A 129 -14.52 1.59 0.52
CA ASP A 129 -15.51 2.64 0.78
C ASP A 129 -16.92 2.11 1.07
N SER A 130 -17.15 0.83 0.86
CA SER A 130 -18.47 0.23 1.07
C SER A 130 -18.81 -0.04 2.53
#